data_805618b0b738ddc634415ec9327c3927
#
_entry.id   805618b0b738ddc634415ec9327c3927
#
_cell.length_a   1.000
_cell.length_b   1.000
_cell.length_c   1.000
_cell.angle_alpha   90.00
_cell.angle_beta   90.00
_cell.angle_gamma   90.00
#
_symmetry.space_group_name_H-M   'P 1'
#
loop_
_entity.id
_entity.type
_entity.pdbx_description
1 polymer ?
#
loop_
_entity_poly.entity_id
_entity_poly.type
_entity_poly.pdbx_seq_one_letter_code
_entity_poly.pdbx_strand_id
1 'polypeptide(L)'
;MSDDLYSEEPEKTSETPLEITIEKPPVDLQEIESGISIDDSLVYLIGPIDEFTLTDIIVKCRVVINNRDSEKAKLPINLVIDSFGGCAFSALGIIDYIENLDVPVNTICRGKAMSAGALILAAGTGT
;
A
#
# COMPACT_ATOMS: atom_id res chain seq x y z
N MET A 1 12.37 42.06 -20.40
CA MET A 1 12.62 41.31 -21.23
C MET A 1 12.41 39.89 -20.99
N SER A 2 13.18 39.24 -20.28
CA SER A 2 12.96 37.86 -20.01
C SER A 2 11.63 37.66 -19.37
N ASP A 3 11.16 38.64 -18.71
CA ASP A 3 9.91 38.49 -18.04
C ASP A 3 8.80 38.17 -19.01
N ASP A 4 8.82 38.76 -20.12
CA ASP A 4 7.77 38.52 -21.06
C ASP A 4 7.77 37.11 -21.50
N LEU A 5 8.88 36.54 -21.67
CA LEU A 5 8.94 35.20 -22.09
C LEU A 5 8.32 34.31 -21.12
N TYR A 6 8.61 34.48 -19.89
CA TYR A 6 8.05 33.68 -18.89
C TYR A 6 6.55 33.77 -18.83
N SER A 7 6.05 34.90 -18.95
CA SER A 7 4.64 35.05 -18.77
C SER A 7 3.87 34.38 -19.86
N GLU A 8 4.41 34.20 -20.96
CA GLU A 8 3.71 33.55 -21.95
C GLU A 8 3.65 32.10 -21.80
N GLU A 9 4.66 31.48 -21.42
CA GLU A 9 4.63 30.10 -21.27
C GLU A 9 3.51 29.56 -20.53
N PRO A 10 3.20 30.05 -19.45
CA PRO A 10 2.12 29.50 -18.66
C PRO A 10 0.86 29.33 -19.44
N GLU A 11 0.58 30.19 -20.26
CA GLU A 11 -0.59 30.04 -20.93
C GLU A 11 -0.64 28.96 -21.84
N LYS A 12 0.37 28.74 -22.50
CA LYS A 12 0.33 27.67 -23.36
C LYS A 12 -0.01 26.47 -22.72
N THR A 13 0.39 26.32 -21.60
CA THR A 13 0.13 25.11 -20.91
C THR A 13 -1.30 24.87 -20.86
N SER A 14 -2.02 25.83 -21.06
CA SER A 14 -3.40 25.59 -20.89
C SER A 14 -3.86 24.58 -21.87
N GLU A 15 -3.22 24.42 -22.88
CA GLU A 15 -3.70 23.45 -23.77
C GLU A 15 -3.49 22.18 -23.32
N THR A 16 -3.10 22.04 -22.27
CA THR A 16 -3.00 20.87 -21.71
C THR A 16 -4.16 20.04 -21.74
N PRO A 17 -4.95 20.02 -22.58
CA PRO A 17 -6.00 19.03 -22.64
C PRO A 17 -5.35 17.71 -22.56
N LEU A 18 -4.14 17.66 -22.84
CA LEU A 18 -3.46 16.46 -22.74
C LEU A 18 -3.45 15.89 -21.47
N GLU A 19 -3.23 16.63 -20.53
CA GLU A 19 -3.16 16.13 -19.26
C GLU A 19 -4.37 15.56 -18.81
N ILE A 20 -5.40 15.97 -19.32
CA ILE A 20 -6.63 15.46 -18.87
C ILE A 20 -6.68 14.01 -19.01
N THR A 21 -6.00 13.49 -19.97
CA THR A 21 -6.09 12.07 -20.17
C THR A 21 -5.34 11.30 -19.16
N ILE A 22 -4.41 11.88 -18.48
CA ILE A 22 -3.66 11.14 -17.51
C ILE A 22 -4.18 11.33 -16.19
N GLU A 23 -4.98 10.43 -15.71
CA GLU A 23 -5.53 10.56 -14.46
C GLU A 23 -4.65 10.22 -13.38
N LYS A 24 -4.07 9.12 -13.36
CA LYS A 24 -3.30 8.69 -12.27
C LYS A 24 -2.16 7.89 -12.72
N PRO A 25 -0.98 8.14 -12.25
CA PRO A 25 0.15 7.30 -12.60
C PRO A 25 -0.04 5.92 -12.01
N PRO A 26 0.53 4.91 -12.59
CA PRO A 26 0.41 3.55 -12.09
C PRO A 26 0.90 3.41 -10.67
N VAL A 27 1.94 4.16 -10.30
CA VAL A 27 2.48 4.10 -8.96
C VAL A 27 2.92 5.50 -8.63
N ASP A 28 2.57 6.03 -7.49
CA ASP A 28 3.00 7.37 -7.15
C ASP A 28 4.13 7.30 -6.14
N LEU A 29 4.75 8.44 -5.93
CA LEU A 29 5.90 8.53 -5.07
C LEU A 29 5.55 8.18 -3.65
N GLN A 30 4.38 8.55 -3.22
CA GLN A 30 3.98 8.27 -1.87
C GLN A 30 3.87 6.79 -1.63
N GLU A 31 3.37 6.05 -2.59
CA GLU A 31 3.27 4.61 -2.46
C GLU A 31 4.66 4.00 -2.35
N ILE A 32 5.61 4.46 -3.14
CA ILE A 32 6.95 3.94 -3.11
C ILE A 32 7.61 4.21 -1.77
N GLU A 33 7.45 5.39 -1.25
CA GLU A 33 8.09 5.74 0.00
C GLU A 33 7.42 5.16 1.23
N SER A 34 6.12 5.07 1.22
CA SER A 34 5.42 4.65 2.42
C SER A 34 5.03 3.19 2.42
N GLY A 35 5.06 2.53 1.28
CA GLY A 35 4.69 1.12 1.22
C GLY A 35 3.20 0.87 1.35
N ILE A 36 2.38 1.84 0.96
CA ILE A 36 0.93 1.67 0.93
C ILE A 36 0.34 2.38 -0.27
N SER A 37 -0.83 1.95 -0.66
CA SER A 37 -1.64 2.70 -1.61
C SER A 37 -3.05 2.75 -1.05
N ILE A 38 -3.48 3.94 -0.66
CA ILE A 38 -4.78 4.10 -0.05
C ILE A 38 -5.88 3.82 -1.06
N ASP A 39 -5.73 4.32 -2.27
CA ASP A 39 -6.74 4.14 -3.29
C ASP A 39 -6.96 2.69 -3.66
N ASP A 40 -5.92 1.90 -3.66
CA ASP A 40 -6.01 0.51 -4.05
C ASP A 40 -6.09 -0.43 -2.86
N SER A 41 -6.10 0.10 -1.66
CA SER A 41 -6.15 -0.67 -0.42
C SER A 41 -4.98 -1.65 -0.34
N LEU A 42 -3.79 -1.19 -0.74
CA LEU A 42 -2.60 -2.03 -0.73
C LEU A 42 -1.69 -1.70 0.43
N VAL A 43 -1.12 -2.74 1.02
CA VAL A 43 -0.11 -2.61 2.05
C VAL A 43 1.00 -3.60 1.67
N TYR A 44 2.25 -3.14 1.71
CA TYR A 44 3.38 -3.99 1.33
C TYR A 44 4.14 -4.45 2.55
N LEU A 45 4.42 -5.75 2.61
CA LEU A 45 5.27 -6.33 3.64
C LEU A 45 6.48 -6.89 2.91
N ILE A 46 7.56 -6.13 2.89
CA ILE A 46 8.74 -6.47 2.11
C ILE A 46 9.94 -6.53 3.05
N GLY A 47 10.72 -7.56 2.95
CA GLY A 47 11.92 -7.70 3.76
C GLY A 47 11.71 -8.57 4.98
N PRO A 48 12.60 -8.47 5.97
CA PRO A 48 12.55 -9.36 7.13
C PRO A 48 11.36 -9.03 8.04
N ILE A 49 10.90 -10.05 8.74
CA ILE A 49 9.79 -9.91 9.67
C ILE A 49 10.35 -9.84 11.08
N ASP A 50 10.17 -8.69 11.73
CA ASP A 50 10.61 -8.48 13.10
C ASP A 50 9.57 -7.62 13.81
N GLU A 51 9.88 -7.14 15.00
CA GLU A 51 8.92 -6.38 15.76
C GLU A 51 8.61 -5.04 15.10
N PHE A 52 9.55 -4.49 14.33
CA PHE A 52 9.26 -3.26 13.61
C PHE A 52 8.29 -3.54 12.48
N THR A 53 8.38 -4.71 11.84
CA THR A 53 7.46 -5.09 10.78
C THR A 53 6.05 -5.20 11.34
N LEU A 54 5.90 -5.78 12.53
CA LEU A 54 4.59 -5.90 13.15
C LEU A 54 3.96 -4.53 13.34
N THR A 55 4.70 -3.60 13.95
CA THR A 55 4.19 -2.27 14.17
C THR A 55 3.87 -1.58 12.84
N ASP A 56 4.78 -1.74 11.88
CA ASP A 56 4.64 -1.10 10.59
C ASP A 56 3.36 -1.55 9.88
N ILE A 57 3.08 -2.84 9.89
CA ILE A 57 1.89 -3.36 9.24
C ILE A 57 0.61 -2.87 9.94
N ILE A 58 0.61 -2.85 11.26
CA ILE A 58 -0.55 -2.35 11.99
C ILE A 58 -0.82 -0.89 11.62
N VAL A 59 0.21 -0.07 11.62
CA VAL A 59 0.06 1.34 11.32
C VAL A 59 -0.40 1.54 9.87
N LYS A 60 0.20 0.80 8.94
CA LYS A 60 -0.15 0.92 7.54
C LYS A 60 -1.60 0.52 7.27
N CYS A 61 -2.03 -0.57 7.87
CA CYS A 61 -3.42 -1.00 7.70
C CYS A 61 -4.38 0.05 8.25
N ARG A 62 -4.03 0.65 9.39
CA ARG A 62 -4.88 1.69 9.97
C ARG A 62 -4.94 2.93 9.10
N VAL A 63 -3.82 3.31 8.51
CA VAL A 63 -3.79 4.48 7.62
C VAL A 63 -4.67 4.23 6.40
N VAL A 64 -4.59 3.04 5.81
CA VAL A 64 -5.40 2.73 4.64
C VAL A 64 -6.88 2.71 5.00
N ILE A 65 -7.23 2.02 6.07
CA ILE A 65 -8.63 1.89 6.47
C ILE A 65 -9.23 3.24 6.81
N ASN A 66 -8.49 4.08 7.50
CA ASN A 66 -9.03 5.35 7.97
C ASN A 66 -9.04 6.45 6.93
N ASN A 67 -8.35 6.27 5.84
CA ASN A 67 -8.22 7.33 4.84
C ASN A 67 -8.80 7.01 3.47
N ARG A 68 -9.28 5.81 3.26
CA ARG A 68 -9.85 5.48 1.96
C ARG A 68 -11.30 5.96 1.87
N ASP A 69 -11.80 6.07 0.66
CA ASP A 69 -13.13 6.59 0.43
C ASP A 69 -14.18 5.74 1.10
N SER A 70 -15.26 6.36 1.50
CA SER A 70 -16.32 5.65 2.20
C SER A 70 -16.92 4.54 1.36
N GLU A 71 -16.93 4.67 0.06
CA GLU A 71 -17.42 3.61 -0.79
C GLU A 71 -16.53 2.40 -0.72
N LYS A 72 -15.30 2.55 -0.29
CA LYS A 72 -14.36 1.44 -0.20
C LYS A 72 -14.22 0.91 1.22
N ALA A 73 -15.02 1.41 2.13
CA ALA A 73 -14.83 1.11 3.55
C ALA A 73 -14.91 -0.37 3.88
N LYS A 74 -15.66 -1.15 3.13
CA LYS A 74 -15.78 -2.56 3.41
C LYS A 74 -14.98 -3.45 2.50
N LEU A 75 -14.20 -2.85 1.61
CA LEU A 75 -13.38 -3.67 0.71
C LEU A 75 -12.21 -4.28 1.46
N PRO A 76 -11.71 -5.40 0.99
CA PRO A 76 -10.55 -6.03 1.64
C PRO A 76 -9.32 -5.15 1.56
N ILE A 77 -8.39 -5.37 2.48
CA ILE A 77 -7.05 -4.85 2.38
C ILE A 77 -6.26 -5.89 1.60
N ASN A 78 -5.40 -5.47 0.70
CA ASN A 78 -4.54 -6.37 -0.03
C ASN A 78 -3.12 -6.27 0.52
N LEU A 79 -2.66 -7.32 1.16
CA LEU A 79 -1.33 -7.35 1.77
C LEU A 79 -0.38 -8.11 0.84
N VAL A 80 0.56 -7.38 0.27
CA VAL A 80 1.53 -7.93 -0.67
C VAL A 80 2.78 -8.33 0.10
N ILE A 81 3.19 -9.58 -0.01
CA ILE A 81 4.28 -10.14 0.75
C ILE A 81 5.45 -10.53 -0.13
N ASP A 82 6.63 -10.06 0.23
CA ASP A 82 7.87 -10.48 -0.40
C ASP A 82 8.89 -10.58 0.71
N SER A 83 9.06 -11.76 1.31
CA SER A 83 9.86 -11.90 2.52
C SER A 83 10.46 -13.29 2.64
N PHE A 84 11.71 -13.35 3.11
CA PHE A 84 12.33 -14.61 3.46
C PHE A 84 11.85 -15.08 4.84
N GLY A 85 11.12 -14.25 5.58
CA GLY A 85 10.63 -14.59 6.89
C GLY A 85 11.36 -13.85 8.00
N GLY A 86 11.39 -14.43 9.17
CA GLY A 86 12.02 -13.80 10.33
C GLY A 86 11.44 -14.32 11.62
N CYS A 87 11.08 -13.42 12.51
CA CYS A 87 10.63 -13.77 13.84
C CYS A 87 9.21 -14.35 13.82
N ALA A 88 9.07 -15.56 14.32
CA ALA A 88 7.77 -16.22 14.34
C ALA A 88 6.78 -15.50 15.25
N PHE A 89 7.25 -14.93 16.35
CA PHE A 89 6.34 -14.23 17.26
C PHE A 89 5.80 -12.96 16.61
N SER A 90 6.63 -12.25 15.84
CA SER A 90 6.16 -11.07 15.13
C SER A 90 5.16 -11.47 14.05
N ALA A 91 5.40 -12.59 13.39
CA ALA A 91 4.47 -13.08 12.38
C ALA A 91 3.13 -13.43 13.01
N LEU A 92 3.15 -14.08 14.17
CA LEU A 92 1.91 -14.43 14.86
C LEU A 92 1.16 -13.17 15.28
N GLY A 93 1.89 -12.11 15.67
CA GLY A 93 1.25 -10.84 16.00
C GLY A 93 0.56 -10.22 14.80
N ILE A 94 1.19 -10.31 13.62
CA ILE A 94 0.60 -9.79 12.39
C ILE A 94 -0.65 -10.60 12.05
N ILE A 95 -0.57 -11.92 12.19
CA ILE A 95 -1.71 -12.79 11.90
C ILE A 95 -2.87 -12.47 12.85
N ASP A 96 -2.56 -12.29 14.12
CA ASP A 96 -3.59 -11.97 15.09
C ASP A 96 -4.28 -10.66 14.73
N TYR A 97 -3.51 -9.67 14.31
CA TYR A 97 -4.05 -8.39 13.92
C TYR A 97 -4.96 -8.55 12.69
N ILE A 98 -4.50 -9.29 11.68
CA ILE A 98 -5.27 -9.50 10.47
C ILE A 98 -6.59 -10.19 10.77
N GLU A 99 -6.56 -11.20 11.62
CA GLU A 99 -7.75 -11.96 11.91
C GLU A 99 -8.79 -11.19 12.70
N ASN A 100 -8.36 -10.14 13.37
CA ASN A 100 -9.27 -9.34 14.18
C ASN A 100 -9.70 -8.03 13.52
N LEU A 101 -9.31 -7.81 12.27
CA LEU A 101 -9.77 -6.63 11.56
C LEU A 101 -11.23 -6.80 11.13
N ASP A 102 -11.92 -5.69 11.03
CA ASP A 102 -13.31 -5.71 10.62
C ASP A 102 -13.48 -5.94 9.13
N VAL A 103 -12.42 -5.79 8.36
CA VAL A 103 -12.46 -6.05 6.91
C VAL A 103 -11.55 -7.21 6.58
N PRO A 104 -11.82 -7.94 5.53
CA PRO A 104 -10.97 -9.07 5.15
C PRO A 104 -9.61 -8.60 4.67
N VAL A 105 -8.62 -9.47 4.75
CA VAL A 105 -7.29 -9.19 4.24
C VAL A 105 -6.92 -10.27 3.23
N ASN A 106 -6.70 -9.86 2.01
CA ASN A 106 -6.20 -10.76 0.99
C ASN A 106 -4.69 -10.72 1.04
N THR A 107 -4.06 -11.89 1.10
CA THR A 107 -2.61 -11.97 1.12
C THR A 107 -2.14 -12.39 -0.26
N ILE A 108 -1.11 -11.72 -0.76
CA ILE A 108 -0.62 -11.94 -2.11
C ILE A 108 0.89 -12.08 -2.05
N CYS A 109 1.41 -13.18 -2.56
CA CYS A 109 2.85 -13.38 -2.61
C CYS A 109 3.41 -12.80 -3.90
N ARG A 110 4.39 -11.92 -3.75
CA ARG A 110 5.11 -11.39 -4.88
C ARG A 110 6.57 -11.69 -4.63
N GLY A 111 7.14 -12.56 -5.43
CA GLY A 111 8.50 -12.98 -5.24
C GLY A 111 8.57 -14.17 -4.34
N LYS A 112 8.52 -13.95 -3.04
CA LYS A 112 8.64 -15.06 -2.10
C LYS A 112 7.88 -14.78 -0.80
N ALA A 113 7.43 -15.85 -0.16
CA ALA A 113 6.86 -15.78 1.16
C ALA A 113 7.33 -17.04 1.86
N MET A 114 8.44 -16.94 2.60
CA MET A 114 9.11 -18.10 3.17
C MET A 114 9.07 -18.06 4.68
N SER A 115 9.14 -19.21 5.30
CA SER A 115 9.19 -19.33 6.76
C SER A 115 8.02 -18.55 7.39
N ALA A 116 8.32 -17.58 8.25
CA ALA A 116 7.30 -16.77 8.88
C ALA A 116 6.44 -16.04 7.86
N GLY A 117 7.01 -15.70 6.70
CA GLY A 117 6.25 -15.08 5.62
C GLY A 117 5.19 -16.01 5.05
N ALA A 118 5.48 -17.29 5.01
CA ALA A 118 4.52 -18.27 4.52
C ALA A 118 3.34 -18.40 5.49
N LEU A 119 3.60 -18.25 6.79
CA LEU A 119 2.54 -18.31 7.77
C LEU A 119 1.56 -17.14 7.57
N ILE A 120 2.10 -15.95 7.33
CA ILE A 120 1.26 -14.79 7.11
C ILE A 120 0.47 -14.95 5.82
N LEU A 121 1.11 -15.47 4.78
CA LEU A 121 0.43 -15.68 3.51
C LEU A 121 -0.75 -16.63 3.70
N ALA A 122 -0.56 -17.68 4.48
CA ALA A 122 -1.62 -18.66 4.70
C ALA A 122 -2.75 -18.12 5.57
N ALA A 123 -2.51 -17.06 6.28
CA ALA A 123 -3.49 -16.51 7.22
C ALA A 123 -4.45 -15.50 6.60
N GLY A 124 -4.36 -15.26 5.30
CA GLY A 124 -5.29 -14.32 4.66
C GLY A 124 -6.74 -14.69 4.92
N THR A 125 -7.54 -13.69 5.22
CA THR A 125 -8.91 -13.90 5.61
C THR A 125 -9.92 -13.57 4.53
N GLY A 126 -9.44 -12.96 3.43
CA GLY A 126 -10.34 -12.62 2.36
C GLY A 126 -10.23 -13.67 1.29
N THR A 127 -11.07 -14.37 0.94
CA THR A 127 -10.92 -15.29 -0.13
C THR A 127 -11.98 -15.05 -1.15
#